data_1ae844d28942ae09f0bdcc0dff37cf33
#
_entry.id   1ae844d28942ae09f0bdcc0dff37cf33
#
_cell.length_a   1.000
_cell.length_b   1.000
_cell.length_c   1.000
_cell.angle_alpha   90.00
_cell.angle_beta   90.00
_cell.angle_gamma   90.00
#
_symmetry.space_group_name_H-M   'P 1'
#
loop_
_entity.id
_entity.type
_entity.pdbx_description
1 polymer ?
#
loop_
_entity_poly.entity_id
_entity_poly.type
_entity_poly.pdbx_seq_one_letter_code
_entity_poly.pdbx_strand_id
1 'polypeptide(L)'
;DGLYLDANAISPQRAKAIAGIVTKAGARYVDGGVIGGPAWTQDKTVLYLSGTHAGDVVDWFAGGMLATSVLNADPVAASALKMCYAAYTKGTSALLYGILGTAEAMGVRQALQKQWEEGDGVLAAKATGPASGVTSRAWRWIDEMQEISCTFEEAGLPGGFHAAASEIFRRLSDLRKE
;
A
#
# COMPACT_ATOMS: atom_id res chain seq x y z
N ASP A 1 -21.66 -22.88 6.86
CA ASP A 1 -20.19 -22.94 6.76
C ASP A 1 -19.68 -22.01 5.65
N GLY A 2 -19.63 -20.72 5.93
CA GLY A 2 -19.17 -19.71 4.96
C GLY A 2 -17.65 -19.60 4.91
N LEU A 3 -17.08 -19.21 3.77
CA LEU A 3 -15.69 -18.80 3.61
C LEU A 3 -15.65 -17.31 3.28
N TYR A 4 -14.91 -16.54 4.06
CA TYR A 4 -14.77 -15.09 3.92
C TYR A 4 -13.33 -14.76 3.54
N LEU A 5 -13.14 -14.17 2.36
CA LEU A 5 -11.88 -13.60 1.91
C LEU A 5 -11.90 -12.09 2.18
N ASP A 6 -10.97 -11.62 2.99
CA ASP A 6 -10.68 -10.19 3.14
C ASP A 6 -9.47 -9.81 2.29
N ALA A 7 -9.66 -8.94 1.32
CA ALA A 7 -8.58 -8.45 0.45
C ALA A 7 -8.40 -6.92 0.54
N ASN A 8 -8.75 -6.35 1.69
CA ASN A 8 -8.56 -4.93 1.96
C ASN A 8 -7.08 -4.59 2.21
N ALA A 9 -6.74 -3.32 2.04
CA ALA A 9 -5.42 -2.79 2.38
C ALA A 9 -5.44 -2.28 3.83
N ILE A 10 -5.30 -3.20 4.77
CA ILE A 10 -5.39 -2.97 6.22
C ILE A 10 -4.19 -3.55 6.96
N SER A 11 -3.95 -3.06 8.17
CA SER A 11 -2.90 -3.57 9.05
C SER A 11 -3.18 -5.02 9.48
N PRO A 12 -2.14 -5.82 9.80
CA PRO A 12 -2.29 -7.15 10.37
C PRO A 12 -3.18 -7.16 11.61
N GLN A 13 -3.05 -6.15 12.47
CA GLN A 13 -3.87 -5.99 13.66
C GLN A 13 -5.37 -5.88 13.32
N ARG A 14 -5.72 -5.07 12.31
CA ARG A 14 -7.11 -4.93 11.86
C ARG A 14 -7.62 -6.20 11.20
N ALA A 15 -6.80 -6.85 10.36
CA ALA A 15 -7.12 -8.14 9.74
C ALA A 15 -7.41 -9.20 10.81
N LYS A 16 -6.59 -9.26 11.88
CA LYS A 16 -6.78 -10.17 13.01
C LYS A 16 -8.09 -9.89 13.76
N ALA A 17 -8.46 -8.62 13.93
CA ALA A 17 -9.73 -8.26 14.56
C ALA A 17 -10.93 -8.72 13.72
N ILE A 18 -10.88 -8.51 12.39
CA ILE A 18 -11.91 -8.98 11.44
C ILE A 18 -11.99 -10.50 11.43
N ALA A 19 -10.85 -11.20 11.37
CA ALA A 19 -10.79 -12.66 11.46
C ALA A 19 -11.50 -13.18 12.72
N GLY A 20 -11.30 -12.53 13.87
CA GLY A 20 -11.97 -12.87 15.12
C GLY A 20 -13.50 -12.71 15.05
N ILE A 21 -13.99 -11.68 14.37
CA ILE A 21 -15.44 -11.45 14.16
C ILE A 21 -16.03 -12.54 13.26
N VAL A 22 -15.36 -12.81 12.12
CA VAL A 22 -15.78 -13.78 11.11
C VAL A 22 -15.83 -15.19 11.69
N THR A 23 -14.78 -15.62 12.38
CA THR A 23 -14.71 -16.95 12.99
C THR A 23 -15.69 -17.12 14.12
N LYS A 24 -15.93 -16.08 14.92
CA LYS A 24 -16.94 -16.09 15.98
C LYS A 24 -18.37 -16.22 15.44
N ALA A 25 -18.59 -15.73 14.20
CA ALA A 25 -19.85 -15.91 13.48
C ALA A 25 -19.98 -17.29 12.79
N GLY A 26 -19.01 -18.21 12.96
CA GLY A 26 -19.01 -19.56 12.41
C GLY A 26 -18.54 -19.65 10.96
N ALA A 27 -17.90 -18.61 10.42
CA ALA A 27 -17.31 -18.62 9.06
C ALA A 27 -15.79 -18.84 9.12
N ARG A 28 -15.25 -19.37 8.03
CA ARG A 28 -13.80 -19.52 7.83
C ARG A 28 -13.24 -18.21 7.27
N TYR A 29 -12.09 -17.79 7.75
CA TYR A 29 -11.43 -16.54 7.32
C TYR A 29 -10.19 -16.84 6.48
N VAL A 30 -10.00 -16.07 5.41
CA VAL A 30 -8.78 -16.02 4.61
C VAL A 30 -8.35 -14.57 4.46
N ASP A 31 -7.11 -14.30 4.79
CA ASP A 31 -6.48 -13.00 4.59
C ASP A 31 -5.92 -12.89 3.16
N GLY A 32 -6.15 -11.75 2.51
CA GLY A 32 -5.73 -11.49 1.15
C GLY A 32 -5.06 -10.14 0.99
N GLY A 33 -4.00 -10.09 0.20
CA GLY A 33 -3.28 -8.87 -0.14
C GLY A 33 -3.05 -8.76 -1.65
N VAL A 34 -3.71 -7.82 -2.33
CA VAL A 34 -3.51 -7.58 -3.76
C VAL A 34 -2.29 -6.70 -3.96
N ILE A 35 -1.29 -7.18 -4.70
CA ILE A 35 -0.07 -6.46 -5.06
C ILE A 35 0.06 -6.41 -6.58
N GLY A 36 0.25 -5.20 -7.12
CA GLY A 36 0.34 -4.91 -8.55
C GLY A 36 -0.58 -3.79 -8.97
N GLY A 37 -0.62 -3.51 -10.28
CA GLY A 37 -1.56 -2.59 -10.91
C GLY A 37 -2.94 -3.22 -11.10
N PRO A 38 -3.85 -2.59 -11.86
CA PRO A 38 -5.09 -3.24 -12.26
C PRO A 38 -4.81 -4.52 -13.06
N ALA A 39 -5.57 -5.58 -12.79
CA ALA A 39 -5.37 -6.90 -13.39
C ALA A 39 -5.87 -6.96 -14.85
N TRP A 40 -5.33 -6.12 -15.72
CA TRP A 40 -5.66 -6.10 -17.16
C TRP A 40 -4.76 -7.02 -17.99
N THR A 41 -3.66 -7.45 -17.43
CA THR A 41 -2.71 -8.37 -18.05
C THR A 41 -2.52 -9.53 -17.10
N GLN A 42 -2.59 -10.74 -17.63
CA GLN A 42 -2.43 -11.97 -16.87
C GLN A 42 -1.09 -11.99 -16.11
N ASP A 43 -1.13 -12.48 -14.89
CA ASP A 43 0.02 -12.68 -13.99
C ASP A 43 0.81 -11.40 -13.60
N LYS A 44 0.28 -10.20 -13.89
CA LYS A 44 0.91 -8.93 -13.48
C LYS A 44 0.46 -8.43 -12.10
N THR A 45 -0.69 -8.90 -11.66
CA THR A 45 -1.24 -8.58 -10.34
C THR A 45 -1.45 -9.87 -9.58
N VAL A 46 -0.97 -9.91 -8.35
CA VAL A 46 -1.02 -11.11 -7.52
C VAL A 46 -1.88 -10.86 -6.29
N LEU A 47 -2.81 -11.76 -6.05
CA LEU A 47 -3.51 -11.90 -4.78
C LEU A 47 -2.73 -12.87 -3.90
N TYR A 48 -2.01 -12.35 -2.93
CA TYR A 48 -1.40 -13.15 -1.88
C TYR A 48 -2.47 -13.56 -0.88
N LEU A 49 -2.44 -14.83 -0.47
CA LEU A 49 -3.40 -15.42 0.43
C LEU A 49 -2.70 -16.01 1.65
N SER A 50 -3.28 -15.89 2.82
CA SER A 50 -2.76 -16.52 4.03
C SER A 50 -3.88 -16.99 4.97
N GLY A 51 -3.51 -17.85 5.92
CA GLY A 51 -4.42 -18.54 6.79
C GLY A 51 -4.65 -20.02 6.39
N THR A 52 -5.19 -20.80 7.30
CA THR A 52 -5.39 -22.26 7.14
C THR A 52 -6.27 -22.65 5.96
N HIS A 53 -7.15 -21.74 5.52
CA HIS A 53 -8.09 -21.96 4.42
C HIS A 53 -7.70 -21.24 3.14
N ALA A 54 -6.47 -20.71 3.05
CA ALA A 54 -6.01 -19.95 1.88
C ALA A 54 -6.07 -20.78 0.59
N GLY A 55 -5.79 -22.09 0.66
CA GLY A 55 -5.88 -23.00 -0.49
C GLY A 55 -7.28 -23.13 -1.08
N ASP A 56 -8.32 -23.02 -0.23
CA ASP A 56 -9.73 -23.17 -0.67
C ASP A 56 -10.18 -22.01 -1.57
N VAL A 57 -9.43 -20.90 -1.59
CA VAL A 57 -9.75 -19.69 -2.37
C VAL A 57 -9.06 -19.67 -3.73
N VAL A 58 -7.95 -20.40 -3.91
CA VAL A 58 -7.15 -20.37 -5.14
C VAL A 58 -7.98 -20.63 -6.38
N ASP A 59 -8.86 -21.65 -6.32
CA ASP A 59 -9.68 -22.07 -7.45
C ASP A 59 -10.74 -21.01 -7.86
N TRP A 60 -11.09 -20.08 -6.97
CA TRP A 60 -12.03 -19.00 -7.30
C TRP A 60 -11.47 -18.06 -8.37
N PHE A 61 -10.16 -17.99 -8.51
CA PHE A 61 -9.45 -17.11 -9.44
C PHE A 61 -8.81 -17.87 -10.61
N ALA A 62 -8.99 -19.19 -10.68
CA ALA A 62 -8.43 -20.01 -11.74
C ALA A 62 -8.91 -19.56 -13.14
N GLY A 63 -7.98 -19.37 -14.06
CA GLY A 63 -8.27 -18.90 -15.42
C GLY A 63 -8.57 -17.39 -15.54
N GLY A 64 -8.56 -16.64 -14.43
CA GLY A 64 -8.70 -15.18 -14.41
C GLY A 64 -7.40 -14.43 -14.67
N MET A 65 -7.47 -13.10 -14.70
CA MET A 65 -6.30 -12.21 -14.89
C MET A 65 -5.47 -12.02 -13.60
N LEU A 66 -6.05 -12.37 -12.45
CA LEU A 66 -5.43 -12.20 -11.14
C LEU A 66 -4.72 -13.50 -10.75
N ALA A 67 -3.41 -13.46 -10.67
CA ALA A 67 -2.64 -14.59 -10.15
C ALA A 67 -2.87 -14.73 -8.64
N THR A 68 -2.79 -15.96 -8.13
CA THR A 68 -2.88 -16.25 -6.70
C THR A 68 -1.58 -16.85 -6.18
N SER A 69 -1.22 -16.54 -4.93
CA SER A 69 -0.06 -17.11 -4.25
C SER A 69 -0.36 -17.31 -2.78
N VAL A 70 -0.32 -18.55 -2.31
CA VAL A 70 -0.49 -18.88 -0.89
C VAL A 70 0.84 -18.69 -0.17
N LEU A 71 0.85 -17.89 0.90
CA LEU A 71 2.05 -17.63 1.70
C LEU A 71 2.27 -18.72 2.76
N ASN A 72 1.39 -18.75 3.75
CA ASN A 72 1.49 -19.66 4.89
C ASN A 72 0.16 -19.73 5.67
N ALA A 73 0.14 -20.46 6.78
CA ALA A 73 -1.04 -20.63 7.64
C ALA A 73 -1.28 -19.48 8.63
N ASP A 74 -0.40 -18.49 8.70
CA ASP A 74 -0.60 -17.30 9.55
C ASP A 74 -1.81 -16.51 9.01
N PRO A 75 -2.80 -16.18 9.86
CA PRO A 75 -4.05 -15.59 9.43
C PRO A 75 -3.95 -14.13 8.95
N VAL A 76 -2.76 -13.51 9.00
CA VAL A 76 -2.57 -12.08 8.64
C VAL A 76 -1.29 -11.82 7.82
N ALA A 77 -0.63 -12.86 7.32
CA ALA A 77 0.63 -12.70 6.58
C ALA A 77 0.45 -11.98 5.24
N ALA A 78 -0.69 -12.12 4.56
CA ALA A 78 -0.96 -11.43 3.30
C ALA A 78 -1.14 -9.92 3.52
N SER A 79 -1.85 -9.53 4.58
CA SER A 79 -1.95 -8.13 5.02
C SER A 79 -0.59 -7.56 5.40
N ALA A 80 0.23 -8.29 6.17
CA ALA A 80 1.58 -7.87 6.53
C ALA A 80 2.46 -7.62 5.29
N LEU A 81 2.46 -8.56 4.35
CA LEU A 81 3.20 -8.42 3.09
C LEU A 81 2.73 -7.19 2.30
N LYS A 82 1.41 -7.00 2.20
CA LYS A 82 0.82 -5.85 1.52
C LYS A 82 1.23 -4.53 2.15
N MET A 83 1.22 -4.43 3.49
CA MET A 83 1.63 -3.22 4.19
C MET A 83 3.11 -2.93 3.99
N CYS A 84 4.00 -3.93 4.09
CA CYS A 84 5.43 -3.76 3.83
C CYS A 84 5.72 -3.31 2.39
N TYR A 85 5.05 -3.90 1.40
CA TYR A 85 5.19 -3.51 0.00
C TYR A 85 4.71 -2.07 -0.23
N ALA A 86 3.55 -1.71 0.32
CA ALA A 86 2.98 -0.38 0.19
C ALA A 86 3.80 0.68 0.95
N ALA A 87 4.41 0.33 2.07
CA ALA A 87 5.30 1.20 2.84
C ALA A 87 6.41 1.78 1.95
N TYR A 88 7.08 0.94 1.17
CA TYR A 88 8.12 1.41 0.26
C TYR A 88 7.52 2.20 -0.93
N THR A 89 6.60 1.61 -1.67
CA THR A 89 6.13 2.19 -2.94
C THR A 89 5.39 3.51 -2.78
N LYS A 90 4.60 3.66 -1.73
CA LYS A 90 3.84 4.88 -1.44
C LYS A 90 4.58 5.81 -0.49
N GLY A 91 5.30 5.25 0.49
CA GLY A 91 6.13 6.05 1.40
C GLY A 91 7.20 6.83 0.67
N THR A 92 7.91 6.22 -0.29
CA THR A 92 8.90 6.93 -1.12
C THR A 92 8.26 8.01 -2.00
N SER A 93 7.03 7.79 -2.49
CA SER A 93 6.31 8.83 -3.21
C SER A 93 5.96 10.02 -2.30
N ALA A 94 5.43 9.76 -1.11
CA ALA A 94 5.13 10.82 -0.14
C ALA A 94 6.40 11.60 0.26
N LEU A 95 7.51 10.89 0.51
CA LEU A 95 8.80 11.50 0.82
C LEU A 95 9.25 12.43 -0.31
N LEU A 96 9.19 11.97 -1.57
CA LEU A 96 9.57 12.78 -2.73
C LEU A 96 8.74 14.07 -2.81
N TYR A 97 7.41 13.96 -2.71
CA TYR A 97 6.55 15.15 -2.77
C TYR A 97 6.73 16.07 -1.56
N GLY A 98 6.98 15.52 -0.39
CA GLY A 98 7.35 16.30 0.79
C GLY A 98 8.64 17.10 0.59
N ILE A 99 9.68 16.46 0.04
CA ILE A 99 10.95 17.13 -0.31
C ILE A 99 10.72 18.24 -1.32
N LEU A 100 9.99 17.94 -2.40
CA LEU A 100 9.73 18.91 -3.47
C LEU A 100 8.95 20.13 -2.96
N GLY A 101 7.93 19.92 -2.12
CA GLY A 101 7.16 21.01 -1.49
C GLY A 101 8.03 21.84 -0.53
N THR A 102 8.90 21.19 0.25
CA THR A 102 9.83 21.89 1.13
C THR A 102 10.83 22.72 0.33
N ALA A 103 11.41 22.14 -0.73
CA ALA A 103 12.39 22.83 -1.58
C ALA A 103 11.77 24.05 -2.29
N GLU A 104 10.50 23.95 -2.69
CA GLU A 104 9.73 25.09 -3.24
C GLU A 104 9.57 26.20 -2.20
N ALA A 105 9.09 25.85 -1.00
CA ALA A 105 8.87 26.81 0.09
C ALA A 105 10.16 27.50 0.55
N MET A 106 11.30 26.81 0.42
CA MET A 106 12.63 27.34 0.77
C MET A 106 13.34 28.03 -0.40
N GLY A 107 12.75 28.06 -1.61
CA GLY A 107 13.32 28.73 -2.78
C GLY A 107 14.53 27.99 -3.38
N VAL A 108 14.72 26.71 -3.09
CA VAL A 108 15.87 25.90 -3.56
C VAL A 108 15.51 24.80 -4.57
N ARG A 109 14.28 24.81 -5.06
CA ARG A 109 13.75 23.75 -5.95
C ARG A 109 14.59 23.52 -7.19
N GLN A 110 15.01 24.58 -7.87
CA GLN A 110 15.81 24.50 -9.11
C GLN A 110 17.18 23.92 -8.84
N ALA A 111 17.85 24.37 -7.75
CA ALA A 111 19.17 23.87 -7.38
C ALA A 111 19.13 22.37 -7.02
N LEU A 112 18.08 21.94 -6.30
CA LEU A 112 17.87 20.53 -5.96
C LEU A 112 17.66 19.67 -7.22
N GLN A 113 16.81 20.12 -8.16
CA GLN A 113 16.56 19.40 -9.39
C GLN A 113 17.83 19.26 -10.24
N LYS A 114 18.62 20.32 -10.39
CA LYS A 114 19.89 20.27 -11.08
C LYS A 114 20.85 19.27 -10.43
N GLN A 115 20.94 19.26 -9.11
CA GLN A 115 21.79 18.31 -8.38
C GLN A 115 21.37 16.85 -8.62
N TRP A 116 20.06 16.58 -8.71
CA TRP A 116 19.57 15.25 -9.04
C TRP A 116 19.83 14.86 -10.50
N GLU A 117 19.74 15.79 -11.45
CA GLU A 117 20.08 15.54 -12.86
C GLU A 117 21.54 15.15 -13.03
N GLU A 118 22.44 15.76 -12.26
CA GLU A 118 23.87 15.47 -12.26
C GLU A 118 24.23 14.15 -11.54
N GLY A 119 23.46 13.74 -10.53
CA GLY A 119 23.78 12.60 -9.66
C GLY A 119 22.91 11.36 -9.86
N ASP A 120 21.59 11.52 -9.95
CA ASP A 120 20.60 10.42 -10.06
C ASP A 120 19.51 10.80 -11.06
N GLY A 121 19.73 10.49 -12.32
CA GLY A 121 18.79 10.76 -13.39
C GLY A 121 17.41 10.08 -13.22
N VAL A 122 17.34 8.95 -12.49
CA VAL A 122 16.06 8.28 -12.19
C VAL A 122 15.23 9.10 -11.21
N LEU A 123 15.88 9.66 -10.18
CA LEU A 123 15.21 10.52 -9.20
C LEU A 123 14.75 11.83 -9.84
N ALA A 124 15.62 12.43 -10.67
CA ALA A 124 15.30 13.64 -11.44
C ALA A 124 14.07 13.41 -12.32
N ALA A 125 14.01 12.32 -13.07
CA ALA A 125 12.86 11.97 -13.92
C ALA A 125 11.55 11.78 -13.11
N LYS A 126 11.62 11.16 -11.93
CA LYS A 126 10.48 11.05 -11.02
C LYS A 126 10.02 12.39 -10.48
N ALA A 127 10.95 13.31 -10.20
CA ALA A 127 10.67 14.63 -9.66
C ALA A 127 10.04 15.60 -10.69
N THR A 128 10.34 15.39 -11.97
CA THR A 128 9.80 16.20 -13.09
C THR A 128 8.60 15.56 -13.77
N GLY A 129 8.31 14.30 -13.46
CA GLY A 129 7.16 13.57 -13.98
C GLY A 129 5.81 14.20 -13.58
N PRO A 130 4.73 13.87 -14.31
CA PRO A 130 3.42 14.45 -14.04
C PRO A 130 2.91 14.07 -12.65
N ALA A 131 2.67 15.07 -11.81
CA ALA A 131 2.08 14.90 -10.47
C ALA A 131 0.64 14.36 -10.54
N SER A 132 -0.05 14.52 -11.69
CA SER A 132 -1.45 14.14 -11.88
C SER A 132 -1.77 12.69 -11.53
N GLY A 133 -0.84 11.77 -11.74
CA GLY A 133 -1.01 10.36 -11.40
C GLY A 133 -1.01 10.09 -9.88
N VAL A 134 -0.36 10.94 -9.09
CA VAL A 134 -0.33 10.85 -7.62
C VAL A 134 -1.48 11.64 -7.02
N THR A 135 -1.67 12.90 -7.41
CA THR A 135 -2.73 13.77 -6.86
C THR A 135 -4.13 13.17 -7.08
N SER A 136 -4.39 12.56 -8.24
CA SER A 136 -5.67 11.91 -8.54
C SER A 136 -5.98 10.70 -7.64
N ARG A 137 -4.97 10.07 -7.04
CA ARG A 137 -5.08 8.86 -6.22
C ARG A 137 -4.70 9.07 -4.76
N ALA A 138 -4.14 10.22 -4.40
CA ALA A 138 -3.64 10.52 -3.06
C ALA A 138 -4.67 10.25 -1.96
N TRP A 139 -5.94 10.61 -2.19
CA TRP A 139 -7.03 10.41 -1.25
C TRP A 139 -7.21 8.94 -0.82
N ARG A 140 -6.89 7.97 -1.70
CA ARG A 140 -6.98 6.54 -1.40
C ARG A 140 -5.86 6.05 -0.50
N TRP A 141 -4.75 6.79 -0.45
CA TRP A 141 -3.55 6.39 0.26
C TRP A 141 -3.45 6.98 1.67
N ILE A 142 -4.34 7.92 2.02
CA ILE A 142 -4.35 8.55 3.35
C ILE A 142 -4.52 7.49 4.43
N ASP A 143 -5.61 6.73 4.38
CA ASP A 143 -5.92 5.68 5.36
C ASP A 143 -4.92 4.50 5.26
N GLU A 144 -4.48 4.16 4.04
CA GLU A 144 -3.50 3.09 3.87
C GLU A 144 -2.16 3.43 4.53
N MET A 145 -1.73 4.70 4.53
CA MET A 145 -0.54 5.13 5.26
C MET A 145 -0.71 5.01 6.78
N GLN A 146 -1.91 5.24 7.31
CA GLN A 146 -2.20 5.02 8.73
C GLN A 146 -2.14 3.51 9.09
N GLU A 147 -2.68 2.64 8.25
CA GLU A 147 -2.59 1.19 8.44
C GLU A 147 -1.12 0.71 8.41
N ILE A 148 -0.28 1.30 7.56
CA ILE A 148 1.15 1.02 7.52
C ILE A 148 1.83 1.52 8.81
N SER A 149 1.48 2.72 9.29
CA SER A 149 1.99 3.25 10.56
C SER A 149 1.71 2.27 11.71
N CYS A 150 0.45 1.82 11.84
CA CYS A 150 0.07 0.81 12.84
C CYS A 150 0.85 -0.51 12.68
N THR A 151 1.09 -0.95 11.43
CA THR A 151 1.86 -2.17 11.15
C THR A 151 3.30 -2.06 11.66
N PHE A 152 3.94 -0.91 11.50
CA PHE A 152 5.29 -0.66 12.01
C PHE A 152 5.30 -0.64 13.54
N GLU A 153 4.33 0.02 14.17
CA GLU A 153 4.19 0.08 15.63
C GLU A 153 3.97 -1.32 16.23
N GLU A 154 3.14 -2.15 15.60
CA GLU A 154 2.93 -3.55 16.01
C GLU A 154 4.24 -4.37 15.95
N ALA A 155 5.09 -4.08 14.95
CA ALA A 155 6.42 -4.69 14.84
C ALA A 155 7.48 -4.07 15.78
N GLY A 156 7.11 -3.12 16.64
CA GLY A 156 8.02 -2.43 17.54
C GLY A 156 8.91 -1.37 16.86
N LEU A 157 8.54 -0.93 15.65
CA LEU A 157 9.26 0.09 14.88
C LEU A 157 8.49 1.42 14.86
N PRO A 158 9.18 2.57 14.68
CA PRO A 158 8.50 3.87 14.63
C PRO A 158 7.55 3.98 13.43
N GLY A 159 6.26 4.19 13.67
CA GLY A 159 5.24 4.44 12.62
C GLY A 159 5.22 5.87 12.09
N GLY A 160 5.87 6.81 12.77
CA GLY A 160 5.75 8.25 12.53
C GLY A 160 6.08 8.71 11.10
N PHE A 161 6.99 8.03 10.39
CA PHE A 161 7.26 8.32 8.98
C PHE A 161 6.01 8.11 8.11
N HIS A 162 5.28 7.03 8.31
CA HIS A 162 4.09 6.72 7.53
C HIS A 162 2.87 7.54 7.97
N ALA A 163 2.77 7.91 9.25
CA ALA A 163 1.80 8.89 9.72
C ALA A 163 2.00 10.27 9.07
N ALA A 164 3.26 10.73 8.96
CA ALA A 164 3.59 11.94 8.23
C ALA A 164 3.31 11.83 6.72
N ALA A 165 3.55 10.66 6.11
CA ALA A 165 3.22 10.39 4.71
C ALA A 165 1.70 10.47 4.45
N SER A 166 0.86 10.01 5.37
CA SER A 166 -0.59 10.20 5.33
C SER A 166 -0.98 11.67 5.23
N GLU A 167 -0.37 12.53 6.04
CA GLU A 167 -0.61 13.98 6.01
C GLU A 167 -0.16 14.61 4.68
N ILE A 168 0.96 14.17 4.12
CA ILE A 168 1.42 14.63 2.79
C ILE A 168 0.38 14.27 1.72
N PHE A 169 -0.13 13.03 1.72
CA PHE A 169 -1.16 12.63 0.76
C PHE A 169 -2.49 13.37 0.95
N ARG A 170 -2.85 13.72 2.18
CA ARG A 170 -4.02 14.53 2.45
C ARG A 170 -3.90 15.90 1.78
N ARG A 171 -2.78 16.58 1.94
CA ARG A 171 -2.51 17.88 1.28
C ARG A 171 -2.50 17.75 -0.24
N LEU A 172 -1.89 16.69 -0.78
CA LEU A 172 -1.89 16.45 -2.23
C LEU A 172 -3.30 16.17 -2.79
N SER A 173 -4.18 15.55 -2.00
CA SER A 173 -5.56 15.30 -2.41
C SER A 173 -6.40 16.59 -2.49
N ASP A 174 -6.08 17.58 -1.67
CA ASP A 174 -6.78 18.87 -1.68
C ASP A 174 -6.45 19.69 -2.93
N LEU A 175 -5.24 19.56 -3.49
CA LEU A 175 -4.84 20.19 -4.76
C LEU A 175 -5.63 19.68 -5.99
N ARG A 176 -6.35 18.58 -5.86
CA ARG A 176 -7.22 18.05 -6.93
C ARG A 176 -8.51 18.86 -7.11
N LYS A 177 -8.89 19.63 -6.11
CA LYS A 177 -10.16 20.39 -6.08
C LYS A 177 -10.04 21.77 -6.73
N GLU A 178 -8.83 22.17 -7.07
CA GLU A 178 -8.51 23.40 -7.82
C GLU A 178 -8.29 23.11 -9.31
#